data_2f649a55af04e2f04e92a533f11b0d3e
#
_entry.id   2f649a55af04e2f04e92a533f11b0d3e
#
_cell.length_a   1.000
_cell.length_b   1.000
_cell.length_c   1.000
_cell.angle_alpha   90.00
_cell.angle_beta   90.00
_cell.angle_gamma   90.00
#
_symmetry.space_group_name_H-M   'P 1'
#
loop_
_entity.id
_entity.type
_entity.pdbx_description
1 polymer ?
#
loop_
_entity_poly.entity_id
_entity_poly.type
_entity_poly.pdbx_seq_one_letter_code
_entity_poly.pdbx_strand_id
1 'polypeptide(L)'
;MNHQTTLNVEKAGTRKPGFFGWPRAARLAIYLPLFALICFVTLRRVEHFMTHHPDRYSPGANWTPPPNGEDVWINVADGQRIHGWFLKARQQPALATILHCHGNGGNITNAGWYGVKLTEDGFDVLLFDYRGYGRSDGEVTDEWALNADGEAAYNYLLNERGVKPERLALYGMSLGTTVAIDVASRKPVGVLVVESGLSSADEMGAHSLPFLPGFVRRLAKNRFESFRKITNVNCPVLVIHGTDDRTIPVAQGRKLFASAREPKQQLIIEGGSHNLAGTGGDAYRANITSFIRNALANKIN
;
A
#
# COMPACT_ATOMS: atom_id res chain seq x y z
N MET A 1 59.26 -28.06 -74.30
CA MET A 1 57.83 -28.08 -73.90
C MET A 1 57.80 -28.11 -72.41
N ASN A 2 57.55 -26.93 -71.76
CA ASN A 2 57.55 -26.77 -70.32
C ASN A 2 56.10 -26.89 -69.83
N HIS A 3 55.81 -27.91 -69.03
CA HIS A 3 54.57 -27.98 -68.27
C HIS A 3 54.82 -27.40 -66.91
N GLN A 4 54.29 -26.17 -66.66
CA GLN A 4 54.16 -25.62 -65.29
C GLN A 4 52.86 -26.16 -64.64
N THR A 5 53.01 -26.94 -63.57
CA THR A 5 51.90 -27.39 -62.74
C THR A 5 51.68 -26.37 -61.66
N THR A 6 50.60 -25.58 -61.74
CA THR A 6 50.18 -24.64 -60.70
C THR A 6 49.42 -25.41 -59.61
N LEU A 7 50.00 -25.45 -58.38
CA LEU A 7 49.38 -25.94 -57.21
C LEU A 7 48.42 -24.85 -56.66
N ASN A 8 47.11 -25.12 -56.75
CA ASN A 8 46.08 -24.32 -56.04
C ASN A 8 46.10 -24.67 -54.54
N VAL A 9 46.64 -23.79 -53.76
CA VAL A 9 46.50 -23.88 -52.27
C VAL A 9 45.13 -23.34 -51.86
N GLU A 10 44.19 -24.27 -51.65
CA GLU A 10 42.89 -23.95 -51.05
C GLU A 10 43.12 -23.44 -49.60
N LYS A 11 42.86 -22.15 -49.35
CA LYS A 11 42.84 -21.59 -48.01
C LYS A 11 41.70 -22.22 -47.23
N ALA A 12 41.99 -23.19 -46.39
CA ALA A 12 41.04 -23.71 -45.40
C ALA A 12 40.55 -22.55 -44.51
N GLY A 13 39.36 -22.04 -44.80
CA GLY A 13 38.69 -21.05 -43.99
C GLY A 13 38.36 -21.66 -42.62
N THR A 14 39.03 -21.23 -41.58
CA THR A 14 38.71 -21.58 -40.17
C THR A 14 37.32 -21.05 -39.84
N ARG A 15 36.29 -21.88 -39.97
CA ARG A 15 34.95 -21.57 -39.46
C ARG A 15 35.08 -21.38 -37.95
N LYS A 16 34.81 -20.17 -37.47
CA LYS A 16 34.69 -19.91 -36.01
C LYS A 16 33.62 -20.87 -35.47
N PRO A 17 33.91 -21.58 -34.37
CA PRO A 17 32.92 -22.47 -33.78
C PRO A 17 31.64 -21.69 -33.43
N GLY A 18 30.50 -22.18 -33.92
CA GLY A 18 29.21 -21.64 -33.51
C GLY A 18 29.04 -21.78 -31.99
N PHE A 19 28.10 -21.08 -31.42
CA PHE A 19 27.85 -21.04 -29.96
C PHE A 19 27.83 -22.42 -29.28
N PHE A 20 27.31 -23.45 -29.96
CA PHE A 20 27.32 -24.83 -29.45
C PHE A 20 28.72 -25.51 -29.46
N GLY A 21 29.69 -24.96 -30.17
CA GLY A 21 31.09 -25.41 -30.14
C GLY A 21 31.90 -24.82 -28.99
N TRP A 22 31.34 -23.94 -28.21
CA TRP A 22 32.02 -23.33 -27.06
C TRP A 22 32.21 -24.33 -25.90
N PRO A 23 33.26 -24.20 -25.10
CA PRO A 23 33.46 -25.05 -23.94
C PRO A 23 32.31 -24.90 -22.94
N ARG A 24 31.97 -25.95 -22.19
CA ARG A 24 30.85 -25.96 -21.21
C ARG A 24 30.92 -24.80 -20.26
N ALA A 25 32.11 -24.45 -19.77
CA ALA A 25 32.32 -23.33 -18.85
C ALA A 25 31.89 -21.99 -19.47
N ALA A 26 32.21 -21.73 -20.74
CA ALA A 26 31.83 -20.50 -21.44
C ALA A 26 30.29 -20.39 -21.63
N ARG A 27 29.63 -21.51 -21.90
CA ARG A 27 28.16 -21.58 -22.00
C ARG A 27 27.50 -21.35 -20.63
N LEU A 28 28.02 -21.97 -19.59
CA LEU A 28 27.53 -21.77 -18.22
C LEU A 28 27.70 -20.31 -17.76
N ALA A 29 28.80 -19.65 -18.11
CA ALA A 29 29.04 -18.24 -17.82
C ALA A 29 27.98 -17.30 -18.46
N ILE A 30 27.29 -17.74 -19.51
CA ILE A 30 26.18 -16.98 -20.12
C ILE A 30 24.83 -17.42 -19.58
N TYR A 31 24.61 -18.75 -19.48
CA TYR A 31 23.30 -19.25 -19.06
C TYR A 31 22.97 -18.98 -17.61
N LEU A 32 23.94 -19.04 -16.70
CA LEU A 32 23.68 -18.78 -15.28
C LEU A 32 23.23 -17.35 -15.01
N PRO A 33 23.91 -16.29 -15.52
CA PRO A 33 23.42 -14.92 -15.37
C PRO A 33 22.06 -14.67 -16.05
N LEU A 34 21.85 -15.26 -17.24
CA LEU A 34 20.57 -15.13 -17.95
C LEU A 34 19.44 -15.80 -17.16
N PHE A 35 19.66 -16.99 -16.63
CA PHE A 35 18.71 -17.70 -15.79
C PHE A 35 18.42 -16.89 -14.51
N ALA A 36 19.46 -16.38 -13.84
CA ALA A 36 19.32 -15.53 -12.65
C ALA A 36 18.51 -14.26 -12.96
N LEU A 37 18.76 -13.63 -14.12
CA LEU A 37 18.00 -12.46 -14.58
C LEU A 37 16.51 -12.80 -14.83
N ILE A 38 16.24 -13.92 -15.49
CA ILE A 38 14.87 -14.39 -15.73
C ILE A 38 14.17 -14.65 -14.40
N CYS A 39 14.81 -15.36 -13.48
CA CYS A 39 14.27 -15.60 -12.13
C CYS A 39 13.99 -14.29 -11.39
N PHE A 40 14.92 -13.33 -11.45
CA PHE A 40 14.76 -12.02 -10.83
C PHE A 40 13.59 -11.25 -11.44
N VAL A 41 13.49 -11.16 -12.75
CA VAL A 41 12.38 -10.48 -13.44
C VAL A 41 11.04 -11.15 -13.11
N THR A 42 11.01 -12.49 -13.13
CA THR A 42 9.80 -13.25 -12.78
C THR A 42 9.38 -12.99 -11.34
N LEU A 43 10.33 -13.02 -10.39
CA LEU A 43 10.05 -12.71 -8.98
C LEU A 43 9.47 -11.29 -8.83
N ARG A 44 10.02 -10.29 -9.52
CA ARG A 44 9.50 -8.91 -9.51
C ARG A 44 8.08 -8.81 -10.07
N ARG A 45 7.79 -9.54 -11.15
CA ARG A 45 6.45 -9.58 -11.75
C ARG A 45 5.43 -10.23 -10.82
N VAL A 46 5.80 -11.34 -10.20
CA VAL A 46 4.96 -12.05 -9.22
C VAL A 46 4.73 -11.18 -7.99
N GLU A 47 5.78 -10.55 -7.45
CA GLU A 47 5.67 -9.61 -6.33
C GLU A 47 4.68 -8.48 -6.64
N HIS A 48 4.86 -7.81 -7.78
CA HIS A 48 3.99 -6.71 -8.20
C HIS A 48 2.53 -7.17 -8.32
N PHE A 49 2.30 -8.30 -8.98
CA PHE A 49 0.97 -8.89 -9.15
C PHE A 49 0.32 -9.27 -7.82
N MET A 50 1.09 -9.78 -6.85
CA MET A 50 0.56 -10.14 -5.53
C MET A 50 0.33 -8.94 -4.61
N THR A 51 1.06 -7.84 -4.84
CA THR A 51 1.08 -6.69 -3.92
C THR A 51 0.11 -5.59 -4.33
N HIS A 52 -0.14 -5.41 -5.63
CA HIS A 52 -0.92 -4.28 -6.15
C HIS A 52 -2.01 -4.77 -7.10
N HIS A 53 -3.26 -4.46 -6.73
CA HIS A 53 -4.46 -4.80 -7.53
C HIS A 53 -5.26 -3.53 -7.83
N PRO A 54 -4.68 -2.57 -8.58
CA PRO A 54 -5.36 -1.31 -8.85
C PRO A 54 -6.62 -1.54 -9.68
N ASP A 55 -7.75 -1.12 -9.13
CA ASP A 55 -9.00 -1.00 -9.89
C ASP A 55 -9.07 0.42 -10.47
N ARG A 56 -8.75 0.52 -11.76
CA ARG A 56 -8.69 1.78 -12.48
C ARG A 56 -10.08 2.32 -12.81
N TYR A 57 -10.12 3.53 -13.28
CA TYR A 57 -11.34 4.17 -13.77
C TYR A 57 -12.11 3.27 -14.73
N SER A 58 -13.39 3.04 -14.39
CA SER A 58 -14.36 2.38 -15.26
C SER A 58 -15.49 3.37 -15.60
N PRO A 59 -15.82 3.59 -16.87
CA PRO A 59 -16.90 4.49 -17.27
C PRO A 59 -18.28 4.11 -16.72
N GLY A 60 -18.47 2.84 -16.30
CA GLY A 60 -19.73 2.35 -15.72
C GLY A 60 -19.85 2.57 -14.21
N ALA A 61 -18.77 2.93 -13.51
CA ALA A 61 -18.81 3.22 -12.07
C ALA A 61 -19.36 4.63 -11.81
N ASN A 62 -20.00 4.81 -10.67
CA ASN A 62 -20.45 6.13 -10.24
C ASN A 62 -19.29 6.92 -9.61
N TRP A 63 -18.73 7.85 -10.38
CA TRP A 63 -17.62 8.72 -9.97
C TRP A 63 -18.09 10.08 -9.45
N THR A 64 -19.38 10.25 -9.27
CA THR A 64 -19.93 11.45 -8.65
C THR A 64 -19.68 11.35 -7.14
N PRO A 65 -19.03 12.34 -6.52
CA PRO A 65 -18.88 12.35 -5.08
C PRO A 65 -20.27 12.40 -4.40
N PRO A 66 -20.40 11.86 -3.18
CA PRO A 66 -21.63 12.02 -2.39
C PRO A 66 -22.08 13.49 -2.29
N PRO A 67 -23.36 13.78 -2.00
CA PRO A 67 -23.89 15.15 -2.00
C PRO A 67 -23.18 16.14 -1.08
N ASN A 68 -22.52 15.65 -0.02
CA ASN A 68 -21.70 16.44 0.91
C ASN A 68 -20.21 16.46 0.55
N GLY A 69 -19.86 15.95 -0.62
CA GLY A 69 -18.48 15.79 -1.09
C GLY A 69 -18.15 16.64 -2.30
N GLU A 70 -16.87 16.85 -2.51
CA GLU A 70 -16.30 17.50 -3.67
C GLU A 70 -15.18 16.66 -4.26
N ASP A 71 -15.05 16.66 -5.60
CA ASP A 71 -13.91 16.10 -6.31
C ASP A 71 -12.67 16.93 -6.01
N VAL A 72 -11.57 16.27 -5.65
CA VAL A 72 -10.30 16.93 -5.40
C VAL A 72 -9.18 16.26 -6.17
N TRP A 73 -8.23 17.08 -6.63
CA TRP A 73 -7.01 16.62 -7.27
C TRP A 73 -5.81 17.12 -6.47
N ILE A 74 -4.94 16.21 -6.10
CA ILE A 74 -3.82 16.48 -5.20
C ILE A 74 -2.51 16.25 -5.96
N ASN A 75 -1.63 17.24 -5.99
CA ASN A 75 -0.33 17.13 -6.62
C ASN A 75 0.62 16.34 -5.72
N VAL A 76 1.30 15.36 -6.28
CA VAL A 76 2.38 14.62 -5.64
C VAL A 76 3.71 15.24 -6.04
N ALA A 77 4.72 15.17 -5.17
CA ALA A 77 6.00 15.84 -5.37
C ALA A 77 6.75 15.43 -6.66
N ASP A 78 6.45 14.25 -7.20
CA ASP A 78 7.01 13.73 -8.45
C ASP A 78 6.24 14.14 -9.72
N GLY A 79 5.27 15.07 -9.60
CA GLY A 79 4.49 15.60 -10.70
C GLY A 79 3.26 14.77 -11.08
N GLN A 80 3.00 13.66 -10.41
CA GLN A 80 1.74 12.91 -10.56
C GLN A 80 0.61 13.62 -9.82
N ARG A 81 -0.64 13.35 -10.20
CA ARG A 81 -1.82 13.84 -9.48
C ARG A 81 -2.64 12.64 -9.01
N ILE A 82 -3.04 12.68 -7.77
CA ILE A 82 -3.97 11.71 -7.21
C ILE A 82 -5.36 12.34 -7.07
N HIS A 83 -6.36 11.52 -7.31
CA HIS A 83 -7.77 11.89 -7.24
C HIS A 83 -8.34 11.53 -5.88
N GLY A 84 -9.27 12.31 -5.37
CA GLY A 84 -9.95 12.01 -4.13
C GLY A 84 -11.31 12.69 -4.01
N TRP A 85 -12.04 12.35 -2.96
CA TRP A 85 -13.25 12.99 -2.51
C TRP A 85 -13.05 13.57 -1.11
N PHE A 86 -13.25 14.87 -0.97
CA PHE A 86 -13.32 15.50 0.34
C PHE A 86 -14.80 15.65 0.75
N LEU A 87 -15.20 14.88 1.76
CA LEU A 87 -16.55 14.82 2.28
C LEU A 87 -16.66 15.67 3.55
N LYS A 88 -17.59 16.61 3.59
CA LYS A 88 -17.82 17.46 4.77
C LYS A 88 -18.70 16.74 5.78
N ALA A 89 -18.39 16.88 7.05
CA ALA A 89 -19.24 16.43 8.14
C ALA A 89 -20.65 16.97 8.02
N ARG A 90 -21.63 16.15 8.36
CA ARG A 90 -23.05 16.58 8.32
C ARG A 90 -23.33 17.76 9.26
N GLN A 91 -22.64 17.82 10.39
CA GLN A 91 -22.69 18.94 11.32
C GLN A 91 -21.35 19.69 11.31
N GLN A 92 -21.41 21.01 11.24
CA GLN A 92 -20.25 21.88 11.27
C GLN A 92 -20.24 22.76 12.54
N PRO A 93 -19.08 23.09 13.10
CA PRO A 93 -17.76 22.65 12.64
C PRO A 93 -17.54 21.14 12.88
N ALA A 94 -16.78 20.51 11.98
CA ALA A 94 -16.40 19.09 12.13
C ALA A 94 -15.64 18.85 13.44
N LEU A 95 -15.83 17.66 14.03
CA LEU A 95 -15.09 17.23 15.21
C LEU A 95 -13.59 17.08 14.93
N ALA A 96 -13.27 16.52 13.75
CA ALA A 96 -11.93 16.34 13.25
C ALA A 96 -12.01 15.97 11.76
N THR A 97 -10.84 15.81 11.12
CA THR A 97 -10.73 15.30 9.75
C THR A 97 -10.10 13.91 9.75
N ILE A 98 -10.68 12.98 8.99
CA ILE A 98 -10.13 11.65 8.76
C ILE A 98 -9.48 11.61 7.38
N LEU A 99 -8.20 11.25 7.30
CA LEU A 99 -7.54 10.82 6.08
C LEU A 99 -7.65 9.30 5.99
N HIS A 100 -8.46 8.81 5.07
CA HIS A 100 -8.72 7.39 4.88
C HIS A 100 -7.83 6.82 3.78
N CYS A 101 -6.95 5.90 4.15
CA CYS A 101 -6.08 5.14 3.26
C CYS A 101 -6.72 3.77 2.99
N HIS A 102 -7.27 3.58 1.78
CA HIS A 102 -7.99 2.37 1.42
C HIS A 102 -7.07 1.16 1.21
N GLY A 103 -7.66 -0.04 1.12
CA GLY A 103 -6.96 -1.31 0.91
C GLY A 103 -6.45 -1.50 -0.52
N ASN A 104 -5.89 -2.69 -0.79
CA ASN A 104 -5.27 -3.02 -2.08
C ASN A 104 -6.28 -3.16 -3.23
N GLY A 105 -7.50 -3.63 -2.98
CA GLY A 105 -8.53 -3.80 -4.00
C GLY A 105 -9.51 -2.62 -4.06
N GLY A 106 -10.09 -2.39 -5.24
CA GLY A 106 -11.07 -1.34 -5.46
C GLY A 106 -10.46 0.06 -5.61
N ASN A 107 -11.28 1.06 -5.35
CA ASN A 107 -10.95 2.49 -5.40
C ASN A 107 -11.92 3.26 -4.50
N ILE A 108 -11.87 4.61 -4.50
CA ILE A 108 -12.72 5.42 -3.60
C ILE A 108 -14.21 5.23 -3.82
N THR A 109 -14.67 4.76 -4.99
CA THR A 109 -16.10 4.48 -5.20
C THR A 109 -16.60 3.35 -4.33
N ASN A 110 -15.72 2.40 -3.98
CA ASN A 110 -16.02 1.29 -3.06
C ASN A 110 -16.02 1.75 -1.59
N ALA A 111 -15.18 2.76 -1.23
CA ALA A 111 -15.06 3.28 0.12
C ALA A 111 -16.04 4.43 0.43
N GLY A 112 -16.64 5.03 -0.60
CA GLY A 112 -17.48 6.23 -0.49
C GLY A 112 -18.61 6.11 0.52
N TRP A 113 -19.30 4.96 0.55
CA TRP A 113 -20.39 4.71 1.52
C TRP A 113 -19.90 4.80 2.98
N TYR A 114 -18.71 4.27 3.26
CA TYR A 114 -18.14 4.31 4.60
C TYR A 114 -17.70 5.73 4.97
N GLY A 115 -17.11 6.46 4.01
CA GLY A 115 -16.83 7.88 4.18
C GLY A 115 -18.07 8.68 4.54
N VAL A 116 -19.21 8.46 3.87
CA VAL A 116 -20.50 9.10 4.20
C VAL A 116 -20.91 8.78 5.64
N LYS A 117 -20.78 7.53 6.08
CA LYS A 117 -21.10 7.15 7.47
C LYS A 117 -20.23 7.88 8.49
N LEU A 118 -18.95 8.07 8.20
CA LEU A 118 -18.05 8.85 9.07
C LEU A 118 -18.44 10.33 9.12
N THR A 119 -18.99 10.88 8.02
CA THR A 119 -19.50 12.27 8.04
C THR A 119 -20.78 12.43 8.86
N GLU A 120 -21.62 11.40 8.94
CA GLU A 120 -22.77 11.36 9.86
C GLU A 120 -22.33 11.36 11.32
N ASP A 121 -21.16 10.78 11.62
CA ASP A 121 -20.55 10.78 12.95
C ASP A 121 -19.81 12.09 13.29
N GLY A 122 -19.82 13.08 12.41
CA GLY A 122 -19.29 14.43 12.65
C GLY A 122 -17.85 14.65 12.22
N PHE A 123 -17.31 13.82 11.33
CA PHE A 123 -15.95 13.98 10.80
C PHE A 123 -15.97 14.48 9.36
N ASP A 124 -15.06 15.41 8.99
CA ASP A 124 -14.68 15.58 7.61
C ASP A 124 -13.85 14.38 7.18
N VAL A 125 -13.95 13.95 5.92
CA VAL A 125 -13.24 12.75 5.43
C VAL A 125 -12.60 13.03 4.08
N LEU A 126 -11.30 12.78 3.96
CA LEU A 126 -10.62 12.69 2.68
C LEU A 126 -10.44 11.21 2.32
N LEU A 127 -11.11 10.78 1.27
CA LEU A 127 -10.88 9.53 0.56
C LEU A 127 -10.00 9.85 -0.66
N PHE A 128 -8.96 9.10 -0.92
CA PHE A 128 -8.14 9.31 -2.12
C PHE A 128 -7.73 7.98 -2.74
N ASP A 129 -7.57 7.98 -4.05
CA ASP A 129 -7.01 6.87 -4.80
C ASP A 129 -5.50 7.04 -4.93
N TYR A 130 -4.74 6.00 -4.62
CA TYR A 130 -3.31 5.98 -4.92
C TYR A 130 -3.08 6.09 -6.42
N ARG A 131 -1.86 6.48 -6.83
CA ARG A 131 -1.48 6.43 -8.25
C ARG A 131 -1.83 5.09 -8.90
N GLY A 132 -2.38 5.14 -10.11
CA GLY A 132 -2.83 3.95 -10.83
C GLY A 132 -4.16 3.37 -10.37
N TYR A 133 -4.73 3.82 -9.26
CA TYR A 133 -6.09 3.49 -8.82
C TYR A 133 -7.09 4.55 -9.29
N GLY A 134 -8.33 4.12 -9.50
CA GLY A 134 -9.42 4.99 -9.87
C GLY A 134 -9.08 5.96 -11.00
N ARG A 135 -9.23 7.25 -10.71
CA ARG A 135 -8.92 8.34 -11.65
C ARG A 135 -7.51 8.92 -11.47
N SER A 136 -6.74 8.47 -10.50
CA SER A 136 -5.38 8.96 -10.24
C SER A 136 -4.43 8.67 -11.39
N ASP A 137 -3.50 9.61 -11.64
CA ASP A 137 -2.47 9.47 -12.67
C ASP A 137 -1.46 8.35 -12.29
N GLY A 138 -0.62 7.95 -13.24
CA GLY A 138 0.53 7.10 -13.02
C GLY A 138 0.25 5.62 -12.75
N GLU A 139 1.20 4.96 -12.11
CA GLU A 139 1.16 3.55 -11.74
C GLU A 139 1.86 3.32 -10.40
N VAL A 140 1.38 2.35 -9.61
CA VAL A 140 2.07 1.92 -8.40
C VAL A 140 3.31 1.13 -8.81
N THR A 141 4.47 1.63 -8.46
CA THR A 141 5.75 0.95 -8.74
C THR A 141 6.32 0.22 -7.53
N ASP A 142 6.00 0.72 -6.33
CA ASP A 142 6.50 0.20 -5.06
C ASP A 142 5.84 0.88 -3.84
N GLU A 143 6.25 0.48 -2.63
CA GLU A 143 5.77 1.06 -1.37
C GLU A 143 6.10 2.55 -1.22
N TRP A 144 7.20 3.04 -1.82
CA TRP A 144 7.58 4.45 -1.75
C TRP A 144 6.62 5.34 -2.52
N ALA A 145 6.15 4.84 -3.66
CA ALA A 145 5.14 5.53 -4.46
C ALA A 145 3.82 5.68 -3.69
N LEU A 146 3.35 4.62 -3.02
CA LEU A 146 2.17 4.66 -2.17
C LEU A 146 2.34 5.63 -0.98
N ASN A 147 3.51 5.59 -0.34
CA ASN A 147 3.82 6.47 0.79
C ASN A 147 3.88 7.94 0.36
N ALA A 148 4.40 8.23 -0.84
CA ALA A 148 4.41 9.58 -1.41
C ALA A 148 2.99 10.10 -1.66
N ASP A 149 2.08 9.25 -2.13
CA ASP A 149 0.68 9.60 -2.32
C ASP A 149 -0.02 9.90 -1.00
N GLY A 150 0.21 9.06 0.03
CA GLY A 150 -0.31 9.30 1.38
C GLY A 150 0.23 10.58 2.01
N GLU A 151 1.52 10.90 1.80
CA GLU A 151 2.12 12.15 2.28
C GLU A 151 1.55 13.35 1.52
N ALA A 152 1.30 13.25 0.22
CA ALA A 152 0.65 14.31 -0.56
C ALA A 152 -0.76 14.59 -0.05
N ALA A 153 -1.55 13.54 0.22
CA ALA A 153 -2.89 13.67 0.80
C ALA A 153 -2.87 14.30 2.21
N TYR A 154 -1.90 13.93 3.04
CA TYR A 154 -1.66 14.57 4.34
C TYR A 154 -1.34 16.07 4.17
N ASN A 155 -0.40 16.42 3.31
CA ASN A 155 0.01 17.81 3.08
C ASN A 155 -1.14 18.65 2.51
N TYR A 156 -1.96 18.10 1.63
CA TYR A 156 -3.16 18.74 1.10
C TYR A 156 -4.12 19.14 2.22
N LEU A 157 -4.39 18.25 3.16
CA LEU A 157 -5.26 18.56 4.29
C LEU A 157 -4.73 19.71 5.16
N LEU A 158 -3.42 19.76 5.39
CA LEU A 158 -2.83 20.82 6.20
C LEU A 158 -2.76 22.15 5.46
N ASN A 159 -2.26 22.14 4.22
CA ASN A 159 -1.89 23.35 3.49
C ASN A 159 -3.07 23.97 2.76
N GLU A 160 -3.97 23.14 2.21
CA GLU A 160 -5.08 23.63 1.37
C GLU A 160 -6.42 23.62 2.12
N ARG A 161 -6.57 22.72 3.11
CA ARG A 161 -7.79 22.63 3.93
C ARG A 161 -7.65 23.23 5.33
N GLY A 162 -6.44 23.65 5.72
CA GLY A 162 -6.17 24.27 7.01
C GLY A 162 -6.38 23.33 8.21
N VAL A 163 -6.34 22.01 7.97
CA VAL A 163 -6.50 21.03 9.04
C VAL A 163 -5.28 21.06 9.94
N LYS A 164 -5.49 21.21 11.23
CA LYS A 164 -4.40 21.15 12.22
C LYS A 164 -4.01 19.68 12.46
N PRO A 165 -2.71 19.35 12.57
CA PRO A 165 -2.26 17.98 12.78
C PRO A 165 -2.91 17.28 13.99
N GLU A 166 -3.12 18.01 15.09
CA GLU A 166 -3.76 17.49 16.29
C GLU A 166 -5.25 17.17 16.12
N ARG A 167 -5.88 17.65 15.04
CA ARG A 167 -7.26 17.34 14.65
C ARG A 167 -7.36 16.40 13.44
N LEU A 168 -6.25 15.79 13.05
CA LEU A 168 -6.18 14.83 11.94
C LEU A 168 -6.10 13.41 12.46
N ALA A 169 -7.05 12.58 12.06
CA ALA A 169 -7.03 11.13 12.23
C ALA A 169 -6.54 10.46 10.95
N LEU A 170 -5.51 9.63 11.03
CA LEU A 170 -5.15 8.71 9.94
C LEU A 170 -5.88 7.39 10.15
N TYR A 171 -6.57 6.93 9.12
CA TYR A 171 -7.28 5.66 9.15
C TYR A 171 -6.81 4.80 7.96
N GLY A 172 -6.06 3.76 8.24
CA GLY A 172 -5.62 2.80 7.25
C GLY A 172 -6.38 1.49 7.35
N MET A 173 -6.75 0.91 6.19
CA MET A 173 -7.33 -0.41 6.07
C MET A 173 -6.43 -1.30 5.22
N SER A 174 -6.12 -2.53 5.68
CA SER A 174 -5.34 -3.51 4.90
C SER A 174 -4.02 -2.91 4.39
N LEU A 175 -3.74 -2.88 3.08
CA LEU A 175 -2.59 -2.21 2.49
C LEU A 175 -2.48 -0.74 2.94
N GLY A 176 -3.59 -0.03 3.06
CA GLY A 176 -3.60 1.37 3.49
C GLY A 176 -3.06 1.59 4.90
N THR A 177 -3.00 0.56 5.73
CA THR A 177 -2.35 0.66 7.05
C THR A 177 -0.85 0.93 6.93
N THR A 178 -0.20 0.42 5.88
CA THR A 178 1.23 0.64 5.64
C THR A 178 1.50 2.11 5.33
N VAL A 179 0.62 2.74 4.56
CA VAL A 179 0.68 4.16 4.20
C VAL A 179 0.37 5.03 5.43
N ALA A 180 -0.73 4.75 6.14
CA ALA A 180 -1.11 5.51 7.33
C ALA A 180 -0.04 5.45 8.43
N ILE A 181 0.53 4.27 8.68
CA ILE A 181 1.64 4.09 9.64
C ILE A 181 2.89 4.84 9.16
N ASP A 182 3.24 4.77 7.87
CA ASP A 182 4.41 5.47 7.33
C ASP A 182 4.28 6.98 7.54
N VAL A 183 3.15 7.57 7.19
CA VAL A 183 2.89 9.01 7.40
C VAL A 183 2.93 9.35 8.89
N ALA A 184 2.21 8.61 9.75
CA ALA A 184 2.18 8.87 11.20
C ALA A 184 3.54 8.71 11.88
N SER A 185 4.43 7.87 11.32
CA SER A 185 5.78 7.66 11.87
C SER A 185 6.74 8.82 11.61
N ARG A 186 6.39 9.70 10.64
CA ARG A 186 7.25 10.81 10.18
C ARG A 186 6.60 12.19 10.36
N LYS A 187 5.28 12.25 10.52
CA LYS A 187 4.50 13.49 10.57
C LYS A 187 3.64 13.53 11.84
N PRO A 188 3.41 14.72 12.42
CA PRO A 188 2.49 14.86 13.53
C PRO A 188 1.05 14.60 13.10
N VAL A 189 0.34 13.78 13.87
CA VAL A 189 -1.10 13.49 13.68
C VAL A 189 -1.78 13.38 15.03
N GLY A 190 -3.09 13.55 15.04
CA GLY A 190 -3.91 13.47 16.25
C GLY A 190 -4.06 12.04 16.75
N VAL A 191 -4.36 11.10 15.84
CA VAL A 191 -4.65 9.70 16.16
C VAL A 191 -4.42 8.82 14.94
N LEU A 192 -4.06 7.55 15.16
CA LEU A 192 -3.89 6.55 14.12
C LEU A 192 -4.84 5.37 14.36
N VAL A 193 -5.60 4.99 13.34
CA VAL A 193 -6.43 3.76 13.30
C VAL A 193 -5.85 2.80 12.27
N VAL A 194 -5.63 1.56 12.67
CA VAL A 194 -5.04 0.48 11.89
C VAL A 194 -6.01 -0.68 11.85
N GLU A 195 -6.72 -0.86 10.73
CA GLU A 195 -7.71 -1.93 10.53
C GLU A 195 -7.16 -3.02 9.63
N SER A 196 -7.21 -4.29 10.10
CA SER A 196 -6.77 -5.47 9.34
C SER A 196 -5.35 -5.28 8.77
N GLY A 197 -4.43 -4.80 9.62
CA GLY A 197 -3.15 -4.25 9.24
C GLY A 197 -2.09 -5.28 8.87
N LEU A 198 -1.25 -4.92 7.89
CA LEU A 198 -0.08 -5.66 7.43
C LEU A 198 1.15 -5.29 8.29
N SER A 199 1.76 -6.25 8.97
CA SER A 199 2.98 -6.03 9.76
C SER A 199 4.23 -5.94 8.90
N SER A 200 4.37 -6.83 7.90
CA SER A 200 5.45 -6.81 6.91
C SER A 200 5.16 -7.70 5.71
N ALA A 201 5.80 -7.40 4.58
CA ALA A 201 5.73 -8.25 3.38
C ALA A 201 6.36 -9.64 3.61
N ASP A 202 7.41 -9.75 4.44
CA ASP A 202 8.04 -11.05 4.74
C ASP A 202 7.07 -11.99 5.47
N GLU A 203 6.34 -11.48 6.46
CA GLU A 203 5.33 -12.28 7.19
C GLU A 203 4.13 -12.62 6.30
N MET A 204 3.70 -11.68 5.47
CA MET A 204 2.65 -11.96 4.50
C MET A 204 3.08 -13.01 3.49
N GLY A 205 4.31 -12.93 2.99
CA GLY A 205 4.91 -13.92 2.10
C GLY A 205 5.07 -15.30 2.78
N ALA A 206 5.40 -15.34 4.07
CA ALA A 206 5.47 -16.59 4.83
C ALA A 206 4.09 -17.25 4.97
N HIS A 207 3.03 -16.45 5.08
CA HIS A 207 1.65 -16.95 5.12
C HIS A 207 1.16 -17.43 3.75
N SER A 208 1.33 -16.60 2.71
CA SER A 208 0.77 -16.87 1.37
C SER A 208 1.59 -17.86 0.55
N LEU A 209 2.91 -17.92 0.78
CA LEU A 209 3.87 -18.74 0.06
C LEU A 209 4.80 -19.48 1.05
N PRO A 210 4.26 -20.39 1.89
CA PRO A 210 5.03 -21.03 2.98
C PRO A 210 6.18 -21.88 2.47
N PHE A 211 6.12 -22.36 1.22
CA PHE A 211 7.18 -23.13 0.57
C PHE A 211 8.36 -22.25 0.10
N LEU A 212 8.19 -20.92 0.04
CA LEU A 212 9.24 -20.02 -0.43
C LEU A 212 10.26 -19.75 0.71
N PRO A 213 11.56 -20.06 0.51
CA PRO A 213 12.57 -19.85 1.55
C PRO A 213 12.66 -18.38 1.98
N GLY A 214 12.90 -18.13 3.27
CA GLY A 214 12.94 -16.78 3.82
C GLY A 214 13.96 -15.85 3.16
N PHE A 215 15.11 -16.38 2.72
CA PHE A 215 16.09 -15.56 1.99
C PHE A 215 15.56 -15.07 0.64
N VAL A 216 14.69 -15.84 -0.05
CA VAL A 216 14.06 -15.44 -1.31
C VAL A 216 13.00 -14.36 -1.05
N ARG A 217 12.16 -14.53 -0.02
CA ARG A 217 11.16 -13.51 0.38
C ARG A 217 11.80 -12.17 0.70
N ARG A 218 13.00 -12.18 1.31
CA ARG A 218 13.76 -10.95 1.63
C ARG A 218 14.33 -10.24 0.40
N LEU A 219 14.29 -10.85 -0.78
CA LEU A 219 14.63 -10.18 -2.04
C LEU A 219 13.49 -9.31 -2.56
N ALA A 220 12.28 -9.37 -1.96
CA ALA A 220 11.17 -8.50 -2.32
C ALA A 220 11.57 -7.02 -2.23
N LYS A 221 11.08 -6.21 -3.21
CA LYS A 221 11.32 -4.76 -3.27
C LYS A 221 10.50 -4.06 -2.18
N ASN A 222 9.24 -4.47 -2.06
CA ASN A 222 8.31 -3.91 -1.10
C ASN A 222 8.47 -4.64 0.24
N ARG A 223 8.90 -3.94 1.25
CA ARG A 223 9.16 -4.51 2.57
C ARG A 223 7.97 -4.34 3.51
N PHE A 224 7.26 -3.22 3.40
CA PHE A 224 6.13 -2.86 4.25
C PHE A 224 6.43 -3.14 5.74
N GLU A 225 7.58 -2.71 6.25
CA GLU A 225 8.00 -2.97 7.62
C GLU A 225 7.20 -2.12 8.64
N SER A 226 5.87 -2.22 8.58
CA SER A 226 4.94 -1.44 9.41
C SER A 226 5.19 -1.65 10.90
N PHE A 227 5.56 -2.88 11.31
CA PHE A 227 5.88 -3.17 12.71
C PHE A 227 7.10 -2.40 13.25
N ARG A 228 8.02 -2.00 12.35
CA ARG A 228 9.16 -1.14 12.72
C ARG A 228 8.76 0.33 12.71
N LYS A 229 8.02 0.76 11.68
CA LYS A 229 7.60 2.16 11.52
C LYS A 229 6.67 2.60 12.65
N ILE A 230 5.76 1.74 13.10
CA ILE A 230 4.78 2.06 14.16
C ILE A 230 5.45 2.37 15.50
N THR A 231 6.67 1.90 15.74
CA THR A 231 7.44 2.26 16.95
C THR A 231 7.81 3.74 17.02
N ASN A 232 7.72 4.48 15.90
CA ASN A 232 7.99 5.93 15.82
C ASN A 232 6.70 6.77 15.83
N VAL A 233 5.53 6.15 15.90
CA VAL A 233 4.25 6.86 16.01
C VAL A 233 4.09 7.42 17.40
N ASN A 234 3.83 8.73 17.49
CA ASN A 234 3.74 9.48 18.77
C ASN A 234 2.32 10.00 19.05
N CYS A 235 1.30 9.34 18.52
CA CYS A 235 -0.10 9.64 18.82
C CYS A 235 -0.82 8.39 19.35
N PRO A 236 -2.02 8.51 19.93
CA PRO A 236 -2.85 7.37 20.29
C PRO A 236 -3.10 6.45 19.09
N VAL A 237 -2.96 5.13 19.27
CA VAL A 237 -3.09 4.11 18.22
C VAL A 237 -4.21 3.14 18.57
N LEU A 238 -5.15 2.93 17.63
CA LEU A 238 -6.13 1.85 17.69
C LEU A 238 -5.79 0.80 16.65
N VAL A 239 -5.57 -0.43 17.08
CA VAL A 239 -5.38 -1.57 16.18
C VAL A 239 -6.60 -2.46 16.24
N ILE A 240 -7.23 -2.70 15.09
CA ILE A 240 -8.44 -3.50 14.95
C ILE A 240 -8.16 -4.67 14.01
N HIS A 241 -8.61 -5.88 14.40
CA HIS A 241 -8.43 -7.06 13.54
C HIS A 241 -9.48 -8.11 13.81
N GLY A 242 -9.94 -8.80 12.76
CA GLY A 242 -10.84 -9.93 12.88
C GLY A 242 -10.10 -11.25 13.08
N THR A 243 -10.64 -12.16 13.90
CA THR A 243 -10.00 -13.48 14.13
C THR A 243 -10.09 -14.40 12.92
N ASP A 244 -11.11 -14.22 12.06
CA ASP A 244 -11.35 -15.02 10.85
C ASP A 244 -10.86 -14.32 9.58
N ASP A 245 -9.95 -13.32 9.73
CA ASP A 245 -9.29 -12.70 8.59
C ASP A 245 -8.38 -13.71 7.88
N ARG A 246 -8.84 -14.16 6.70
CA ARG A 246 -8.13 -15.12 5.84
C ARG A 246 -7.17 -14.45 4.87
N THR A 247 -7.23 -13.11 4.76
CA THR A 247 -6.34 -12.33 3.89
C THR A 247 -5.06 -11.95 4.62
N ILE A 248 -5.18 -11.31 5.78
CA ILE A 248 -4.07 -10.94 6.65
C ILE A 248 -4.32 -11.58 8.02
N PRO A 249 -3.52 -12.55 8.45
CA PRO A 249 -3.75 -13.22 9.73
C PRO A 249 -3.75 -12.25 10.91
N VAL A 250 -4.66 -12.46 11.87
CA VAL A 250 -4.79 -11.64 13.10
C VAL A 250 -3.47 -11.49 13.87
N ALA A 251 -2.55 -12.45 13.72
CA ALA A 251 -1.21 -12.38 14.32
C ALA A 251 -0.43 -11.15 13.87
N GLN A 252 -0.64 -10.65 12.64
CA GLN A 252 0.00 -9.43 12.16
C GLN A 252 -0.55 -8.19 12.86
N GLY A 253 -1.87 -8.10 13.07
CA GLY A 253 -2.47 -7.04 13.87
C GLY A 253 -1.98 -7.06 15.33
N ARG A 254 -1.91 -8.24 15.95
CA ARG A 254 -1.33 -8.40 17.30
C ARG A 254 0.12 -7.94 17.37
N LYS A 255 0.92 -8.20 16.35
CA LYS A 255 2.30 -7.73 16.26
C LYS A 255 2.37 -6.21 16.13
N LEU A 256 1.53 -5.59 15.30
CA LEU A 256 1.45 -4.14 15.19
C LEU A 256 1.09 -3.51 16.52
N PHE A 257 0.08 -4.05 17.22
CA PHE A 257 -0.29 -3.58 18.55
C PHE A 257 0.86 -3.71 19.56
N ALA A 258 1.54 -4.87 19.61
CA ALA A 258 2.67 -5.07 20.49
C ALA A 258 3.82 -4.08 20.23
N SER A 259 4.03 -3.70 18.96
CA SER A 259 5.10 -2.78 18.55
C SER A 259 4.75 -1.31 18.73
N ALA A 260 3.47 -0.94 18.79
CA ALA A 260 3.04 0.44 18.98
C ALA A 260 3.38 0.95 20.37
N ARG A 261 3.63 2.27 20.49
CA ARG A 261 3.81 2.97 21.78
C ARG A 261 2.48 3.26 22.44
N GLU A 262 2.52 3.45 23.74
CA GLU A 262 1.38 4.01 24.47
C GLU A 262 1.17 5.52 24.13
N PRO A 263 -0.09 6.00 24.18
CA PRO A 263 -1.31 5.26 24.47
C PRO A 263 -1.80 4.45 23.27
N LYS A 264 -2.19 3.21 23.49
CA LYS A 264 -2.70 2.31 22.44
C LYS A 264 -3.86 1.47 22.92
N GLN A 265 -4.73 1.08 22.00
CA GLN A 265 -5.85 0.18 22.25
C GLN A 265 -5.91 -0.89 21.17
N GLN A 266 -6.31 -2.09 21.54
CA GLN A 266 -6.58 -3.17 20.61
C GLN A 266 -8.07 -3.56 20.67
N LEU A 267 -8.67 -3.77 19.49
CA LEU A 267 -10.02 -4.29 19.35
C LEU A 267 -9.96 -5.53 18.46
N ILE A 268 -10.06 -6.71 19.06
CA ILE A 268 -10.17 -7.98 18.33
C ILE A 268 -11.63 -8.31 18.16
N ILE A 269 -12.05 -8.50 16.90
CA ILE A 269 -13.42 -8.86 16.53
C ILE A 269 -13.48 -10.38 16.33
N GLU A 270 -14.11 -11.05 17.26
CA GLU A 270 -14.26 -12.52 17.20
C GLU A 270 -15.17 -12.91 16.02
N GLY A 271 -14.71 -13.87 15.20
CA GLY A 271 -15.40 -14.25 13.95
C GLY A 271 -15.32 -13.18 12.84
N GLY A 272 -14.66 -12.04 13.09
CA GLY A 272 -14.53 -10.95 12.12
C GLY A 272 -13.67 -11.35 10.93
N SER A 273 -14.13 -11.04 9.71
CA SER A 273 -13.41 -11.26 8.45
C SER A 273 -12.47 -10.08 8.15
N HIS A 274 -11.82 -10.10 6.97
CA HIS A 274 -10.91 -9.03 6.52
C HIS A 274 -11.61 -7.67 6.35
N ASN A 275 -12.87 -7.64 5.88
CA ASN A 275 -13.64 -6.41 5.69
C ASN A 275 -14.56 -6.18 6.88
N LEU A 276 -14.03 -5.60 7.94
CA LEU A 276 -14.78 -5.33 9.17
C LEU A 276 -15.78 -4.19 9.01
N ALA A 277 -15.46 -3.16 8.25
CA ALA A 277 -16.38 -2.05 7.98
C ALA A 277 -17.67 -2.53 7.29
N GLY A 278 -17.56 -3.52 6.38
CA GLY A 278 -18.70 -4.11 5.68
C GLY A 278 -19.55 -5.04 6.52
N THR A 279 -19.01 -5.64 7.58
CA THR A 279 -19.68 -6.69 8.39
C THR A 279 -19.97 -6.25 9.82
N GLY A 280 -19.22 -5.31 10.39
CA GLY A 280 -19.29 -4.93 11.81
C GLY A 280 -20.46 -3.99 12.17
N GLY A 281 -21.11 -3.37 11.18
CA GLY A 281 -22.26 -2.50 11.38
C GLY A 281 -21.97 -1.25 12.22
N ASP A 282 -23.03 -0.65 12.77
CA ASP A 282 -22.96 0.63 13.48
C ASP A 282 -22.18 0.53 14.80
N ALA A 283 -22.27 -0.58 15.53
CA ALA A 283 -21.53 -0.75 16.79
C ALA A 283 -20.02 -0.78 16.57
N TYR A 284 -19.55 -1.41 15.49
CA TYR A 284 -18.15 -1.39 15.11
C TYR A 284 -17.67 0.03 14.80
N ARG A 285 -18.42 0.76 13.96
CA ARG A 285 -18.11 2.15 13.62
C ARG A 285 -18.11 3.05 14.84
N ALA A 286 -19.07 2.87 15.77
CA ALA A 286 -19.16 3.64 17.00
C ALA A 286 -17.92 3.45 17.89
N ASN A 287 -17.34 2.26 17.98
CA ASN A 287 -16.10 2.03 18.70
C ASN A 287 -14.94 2.84 18.12
N ILE A 288 -14.78 2.86 16.78
CA ILE A 288 -13.73 3.61 16.11
C ILE A 288 -13.91 5.12 16.34
N THR A 289 -15.11 5.62 16.09
CA THR A 289 -15.39 7.06 16.18
C THR A 289 -15.31 7.57 17.62
N SER A 290 -15.69 6.75 18.59
CA SER A 290 -15.52 7.06 20.02
C SER A 290 -14.03 7.11 20.41
N PHE A 291 -13.23 6.16 19.94
CA PHE A 291 -11.79 6.21 20.18
C PHE A 291 -11.17 7.48 19.60
N ILE A 292 -11.49 7.83 18.34
CA ILE A 292 -10.98 9.05 17.69
C ILE A 292 -11.38 10.28 18.51
N ARG A 293 -12.66 10.42 18.89
CA ARG A 293 -13.15 11.56 19.70
C ARG A 293 -12.40 11.68 21.02
N ASN A 294 -12.28 10.58 21.76
CA ASN A 294 -11.63 10.57 23.07
C ASN A 294 -10.13 10.90 22.98
N ALA A 295 -9.43 10.32 21.97
CA ALA A 295 -8.03 10.57 21.74
C ALA A 295 -7.74 12.04 21.40
N LEU A 296 -8.63 12.69 20.63
CA LEU A 296 -8.46 14.08 20.21
C LEU A 296 -8.91 15.06 21.31
N ALA A 297 -9.94 14.73 22.12
CA ALA A 297 -10.39 15.56 23.22
C ALA A 297 -9.29 15.73 24.30
N ASN A 298 -8.54 14.66 24.58
CA ASN A 298 -7.45 14.68 25.57
C ASN A 298 -6.21 15.49 25.15
N LYS A 299 -6.15 15.99 23.91
CA LYS A 299 -5.06 16.85 23.39
C LYS A 299 -5.43 18.34 23.37
N ILE A 300 -6.70 18.67 23.67
CA ILE A 300 -7.21 20.05 23.63
C ILE A 300 -7.16 20.70 25.03
N ASN A 301 -6.97 19.89 26.08
CA ASN A 301 -6.75 20.32 27.46
C ASN A 301 -5.25 20.27 27.83
#